data_d01c518578f6fafeb6f861a3aca51be2
#
_entry.id   d01c518578f6fafeb6f861a3aca51be2
#
_cell.length_a   1.000
_cell.length_b   1.000
_cell.length_c   1.000
_cell.angle_alpha   90.00
_cell.angle_beta   90.00
_cell.angle_gamma   90.00
#
_symmetry.space_group_name_H-M   'P 1'
#
loop_
_entity.id
_entity.type
_entity.pdbx_description
1 polymer ?
#
loop_
_entity_poly.entity_id
_entity_poly.type
_entity_poly.pdbx_seq_one_letter_code
_entity_poly.pdbx_strand_id
1 'polypeptide(L)'
;MKRILPIAALAAVLPFAANAAQGLSYNYVEGGYSASKADIAPINRDVDSDGWSIRGAAAFHPNFHAFGDYTRESIDNVHRDRDQWRLGIGYNHALSDRTDLLTRVAYQNIDFGQGIDASGYAVEVGARSALLPALEGYALAGYEHYGRGIDSEFYGRLGAQWKFNPNFGVAGDVKLIKGGDVQWFVGPRLSW
;
A
#
# COMPACT_ATOMS: atom_id res chain seq x y z
N MET A 1 -28.16 -7.18 11.87
CA MET A 1 -27.40 -6.70 13.06
C MET A 1 -25.93 -6.67 12.65
N LYS A 2 -25.42 -5.48 12.29
CA LYS A 2 -24.02 -5.29 11.85
C LYS A 2 -23.11 -5.38 13.08
N ARG A 3 -22.26 -6.38 13.14
CA ARG A 3 -21.24 -6.50 14.19
C ARG A 3 -20.08 -5.59 13.83
N ILE A 4 -19.99 -4.48 14.53
CA ILE A 4 -18.80 -3.61 14.54
C ILE A 4 -17.75 -4.37 15.35
N LEU A 5 -16.74 -4.92 14.67
CA LEU A 5 -15.54 -5.40 15.35
C LEU A 5 -14.79 -4.16 15.89
N PRO A 6 -14.44 -4.15 17.18
CA PRO A 6 -13.63 -3.06 17.70
C PRO A 6 -12.22 -3.15 17.12
N ILE A 7 -11.79 -2.13 16.40
CA ILE A 7 -10.40 -1.89 16.06
C ILE A 7 -9.71 -1.40 17.35
N ALA A 8 -9.32 -2.33 18.17
CA ALA A 8 -8.56 -2.08 19.41
C ALA A 8 -7.38 -3.04 19.47
N ALA A 9 -6.41 -2.87 18.58
CA ALA A 9 -5.10 -3.51 18.68
C ALA A 9 -4.01 -2.58 18.13
N LEU A 10 -4.01 -1.32 18.57
CA LEU A 10 -2.89 -0.41 18.34
C LEU A 10 -2.18 -0.20 19.66
N ALA A 11 -1.55 -1.24 20.20
CA ALA A 11 -0.81 -1.16 21.44
C ALA A 11 0.54 -1.86 21.33
N ALA A 12 1.58 -1.08 21.59
CA ALA A 12 2.95 -1.49 21.90
C ALA A 12 3.75 -2.14 20.76
N VAL A 13 3.99 -1.40 19.69
CA VAL A 13 5.17 -1.68 18.87
C VAL A 13 6.36 -0.98 19.54
N LEU A 14 7.13 -1.74 20.32
CA LEU A 14 8.42 -1.30 20.82
C LEU A 14 9.30 -0.95 19.61
N PRO A 15 10.05 0.16 19.62
CA PRO A 15 10.93 0.50 18.51
C PRO A 15 12.10 -0.49 18.52
N PHE A 16 12.03 -1.53 17.71
CA PHE A 16 13.23 -2.23 17.31
C PHE A 16 13.96 -1.33 16.31
N ALA A 17 15.22 -1.01 16.60
CA ALA A 17 16.07 -0.35 15.63
C ALA A 17 16.25 -1.30 14.47
N ALA A 18 15.48 -1.10 13.42
CA ALA A 18 15.63 -1.85 12.18
C ALA A 18 16.97 -1.43 11.53
N ASN A 19 17.74 -2.38 11.04
CA ASN A 19 18.89 -2.10 10.18
C ASN A 19 18.40 -1.71 8.77
N ALA A 20 17.53 -0.71 8.71
CA ALA A 20 17.21 -0.03 7.47
C ALA A 20 18.36 0.88 7.07
N ALA A 21 18.52 1.15 5.79
CA ALA A 21 19.43 2.18 5.31
C ALA A 21 19.16 3.52 6.01
N GLN A 22 20.20 4.33 6.17
CA GLN A 22 20.09 5.58 6.93
C GLN A 22 18.99 6.49 6.38
N GLY A 23 18.11 6.94 7.28
CA GLY A 23 17.00 7.81 6.94
C GLY A 23 15.73 7.09 6.50
N LEU A 24 15.71 5.77 6.40
CA LEU A 24 14.51 4.99 6.14
C LEU A 24 13.89 4.46 7.45
N SER A 25 12.55 4.49 7.54
CA SER A 25 11.82 3.84 8.63
C SER A 25 10.74 2.91 8.06
N TYR A 26 10.67 1.70 8.63
CA TYR A 26 9.60 0.73 8.40
C TYR A 26 8.57 0.72 9.54
N ASN A 27 8.62 1.74 10.40
CA ASN A 27 7.61 2.01 11.43
C ASN A 27 6.85 3.27 11.01
N TYR A 28 5.63 3.12 10.51
CA TYR A 28 4.82 4.26 10.11
C TYR A 28 3.33 3.94 10.08
N VAL A 29 2.55 4.99 10.15
CA VAL A 29 1.14 5.02 9.80
C VAL A 29 0.88 6.19 8.87
N GLU A 30 0.04 5.99 7.88
CA GLU A 30 -0.41 7.02 6.96
C GLU A 30 -1.88 6.86 6.66
N GLY A 31 -2.54 7.96 6.39
CA GLY A 31 -3.93 7.97 5.97
C GLY A 31 -4.17 9.11 5.01
N GLY A 32 -5.03 8.92 4.03
CA GLY A 32 -5.22 9.96 3.03
C GLY A 32 -6.25 9.62 1.97
N TYR A 33 -6.22 10.42 0.94
CA TYR A 33 -7.07 10.28 -0.23
C TYR A 33 -6.51 9.21 -1.16
N SER A 34 -7.40 8.37 -1.66
CA SER A 34 -7.13 7.32 -2.63
C SER A 34 -8.05 7.49 -3.81
N ALA A 35 -7.56 7.26 -5.02
CA ALA A 35 -8.40 7.17 -6.20
C ALA A 35 -7.85 6.12 -7.17
N SER A 36 -8.74 5.59 -7.96
CA SER A 36 -8.40 4.60 -8.98
C SER A 36 -9.20 4.82 -10.24
N LYS A 37 -8.56 4.48 -11.34
CA LYS A 37 -9.15 4.46 -12.67
C LYS A 37 -8.95 3.08 -13.25
N ALA A 38 -10.06 2.42 -13.62
CA ALA A 38 -10.06 1.12 -14.27
C ALA A 38 -10.54 1.25 -15.70
N ASP A 39 -9.82 0.61 -16.63
CA ASP A 39 -10.21 0.51 -18.04
C ASP A 39 -10.95 -0.80 -18.27
N ILE A 40 -12.26 -0.71 -18.54
CA ILE A 40 -13.10 -1.89 -18.78
C ILE A 40 -13.10 -2.22 -20.27
N ALA A 41 -12.16 -3.04 -20.71
CA ALA A 41 -12.23 -3.66 -22.04
C ALA A 41 -13.37 -4.72 -22.08
N PRO A 42 -14.12 -4.88 -23.18
CA PRO A 42 -13.96 -4.29 -24.53
C PRO A 42 -14.81 -3.06 -24.78
N ILE A 43 -15.50 -2.51 -23.78
CA ILE A 43 -16.43 -1.38 -23.98
C ILE A 43 -15.75 -0.01 -23.95
N ASN A 44 -14.42 0.02 -23.77
CA ASN A 44 -13.60 1.24 -23.74
C ASN A 44 -14.20 2.33 -22.81
N ARG A 45 -14.60 1.92 -21.61
CA ARG A 45 -15.22 2.78 -20.62
C ARG A 45 -14.36 2.85 -19.38
N ASP A 46 -13.90 4.04 -19.07
CA ASP A 46 -13.21 4.33 -17.83
C ASP A 46 -14.21 4.32 -16.66
N VAL A 47 -13.84 3.67 -15.59
CA VAL A 47 -14.55 3.73 -14.32
C VAL A 47 -13.64 4.37 -13.29
N ASP A 48 -14.03 5.54 -12.84
CA ASP A 48 -13.34 6.26 -11.78
C ASP A 48 -13.92 5.88 -10.43
N SER A 49 -13.07 5.78 -9.43
CA SER A 49 -13.47 5.63 -8.04
C SER A 49 -12.52 6.38 -7.14
N ASP A 50 -13.05 6.96 -6.06
CA ASP A 50 -12.28 7.70 -5.09
C ASP A 50 -12.77 7.48 -3.65
N GLY A 51 -11.89 7.80 -2.71
CA GLY A 51 -12.19 7.60 -1.31
C GLY A 51 -10.99 7.83 -0.41
N TRP A 52 -10.82 6.97 0.57
CA TRP A 52 -9.76 7.09 1.55
C TRP A 52 -9.04 5.77 1.80
N SER A 53 -7.82 5.87 2.28
CA SER A 53 -6.98 4.73 2.63
C SER A 53 -6.26 4.99 3.95
N ILE A 54 -6.11 3.93 4.75
CA ILE A 54 -5.21 3.88 5.90
C ILE A 54 -4.20 2.78 5.64
N ARG A 55 -2.91 3.08 5.88
CA ARG A 55 -1.81 2.17 5.65
C ARG A 55 -0.84 2.23 6.82
N GLY A 56 -0.13 1.16 7.07
CA GLY A 56 0.89 1.15 8.10
C GLY A 56 1.87 0.02 7.96
N ALA A 57 3.01 0.18 8.61
CA ALA A 57 4.00 -0.86 8.77
C ALA A 57 4.66 -0.77 10.14
N ALA A 58 5.12 -1.92 10.62
CA ALA A 58 5.81 -2.05 11.88
C ALA A 58 6.95 -3.07 11.75
N ALA A 59 8.18 -2.62 12.00
CA ALA A 59 9.33 -3.49 12.04
C ALA A 59 9.31 -4.32 13.33
N PHE A 60 9.45 -5.63 13.20
CA PHE A 60 9.57 -6.56 14.33
C PHE A 60 10.93 -7.26 14.34
N HIS A 61 11.75 -7.02 13.34
CA HIS A 61 13.13 -7.48 13.22
C HIS A 61 13.92 -6.45 12.38
N PRO A 62 15.25 -6.35 12.51
CA PRO A 62 16.04 -5.43 11.70
C PRO A 62 15.76 -5.46 10.18
N ASN A 63 15.48 -6.64 9.65
CA ASN A 63 15.22 -6.84 8.22
C ASN A 63 13.76 -7.20 7.89
N PHE A 64 12.87 -7.29 8.88
CA PHE A 64 11.49 -7.69 8.63
C PHE A 64 10.49 -6.72 9.25
N HIS A 65 9.43 -6.46 8.53
CA HIS A 65 8.31 -5.65 8.98
C HIS A 65 6.97 -6.29 8.56
N ALA A 66 5.98 -6.17 9.41
CA ALA A 66 4.60 -6.38 9.04
C ALA A 66 4.05 -5.11 8.39
N PHE A 67 3.17 -5.23 7.42
CA PHE A 67 2.47 -4.10 6.84
C PHE A 67 1.02 -4.44 6.53
N GLY A 68 0.20 -3.43 6.45
CA GLY A 68 -1.19 -3.56 6.05
C GLY A 68 -1.75 -2.27 5.53
N ASP A 69 -2.76 -2.39 4.71
CA ASP A 69 -3.54 -1.27 4.21
C ASP A 69 -5.03 -1.64 4.09
N TYR A 70 -5.86 -0.64 4.24
CA TYR A 70 -7.29 -0.68 3.99
C TYR A 70 -7.67 0.54 3.17
N THR A 71 -8.41 0.29 2.09
CA THR A 71 -8.89 1.32 1.18
C THR A 71 -10.39 1.14 0.99
N ARG A 72 -11.13 2.24 1.11
CA ARG A 72 -12.54 2.31 0.74
C ARG A 72 -12.73 3.38 -0.30
N GLU A 73 -13.27 3.02 -1.44
CA GLU A 73 -13.56 3.92 -2.56
C GLU A 73 -15.00 3.75 -3.01
N SER A 74 -15.63 4.85 -3.37
CA SER A 74 -16.95 4.88 -4.00
C SER A 74 -16.79 4.89 -5.51
N ILE A 75 -17.47 3.98 -6.17
CA ILE A 75 -17.43 3.86 -7.64
C ILE A 75 -18.41 4.86 -8.24
N ASP A 76 -17.90 5.71 -9.11
CA ASP A 76 -18.71 6.70 -9.81
C ASP A 76 -19.82 6.04 -10.63
N ASN A 77 -20.99 6.73 -10.71
CA ASN A 77 -22.17 6.33 -11.47
C ASN A 77 -22.90 5.04 -11.01
N VAL A 78 -22.39 4.29 -10.03
CA VAL A 78 -23.02 3.03 -9.60
C VAL A 78 -23.48 3.07 -8.15
N HIS A 79 -23.10 4.09 -7.37
CA HIS A 79 -23.39 4.23 -5.93
C HIS A 79 -23.03 2.97 -5.14
N ARG A 80 -21.86 2.41 -5.39
CA ARG A 80 -21.32 1.24 -4.71
C ARG A 80 -19.97 1.56 -4.13
N ASP A 81 -19.75 1.07 -2.94
CA ASP A 81 -18.44 1.11 -2.29
C ASP A 81 -17.64 -0.14 -2.66
N ARG A 82 -16.35 0.05 -2.85
CA ARG A 82 -15.35 -1.01 -2.97
C ARG A 82 -14.44 -0.94 -1.75
N ASP A 83 -14.39 -2.02 -1.02
CA ASP A 83 -13.48 -2.18 0.11
C ASP A 83 -12.32 -3.10 -0.29
N GLN A 84 -11.09 -2.68 -0.04
CA GLN A 84 -9.90 -3.50 -0.27
C GLN A 84 -9.01 -3.46 0.95
N TRP A 85 -8.47 -4.60 1.36
CA TRP A 85 -7.47 -4.66 2.40
C TRP A 85 -6.34 -5.62 2.03
N ARG A 86 -5.15 -5.31 2.53
CA ARG A 86 -3.97 -6.16 2.42
C ARG A 86 -3.30 -6.28 3.77
N LEU A 87 -2.73 -7.46 4.02
CA LEU A 87 -1.89 -7.72 5.18
C LEU A 87 -0.71 -8.58 4.75
N GLY A 88 0.50 -8.21 5.14
CA GLY A 88 1.68 -8.89 4.65
C GLY A 88 2.92 -8.71 5.51
N ILE A 89 3.98 -9.33 5.02
CA ILE A 89 5.32 -9.24 5.58
C ILE A 89 6.27 -8.71 4.50
N GLY A 90 7.13 -7.79 4.88
CA GLY A 90 8.20 -7.26 4.06
C GLY A 90 9.57 -7.64 4.61
N TYR A 91 10.49 -7.86 3.68
CA TYR A 91 11.91 -8.03 3.92
C TYR A 91 12.66 -6.87 3.29
N ASN A 92 13.54 -6.25 4.06
CA ASN A 92 14.43 -5.19 3.59
C ASN A 92 15.89 -5.59 3.80
N HIS A 93 16.70 -5.29 2.79
CA HIS A 93 18.13 -5.57 2.82
C HIS A 93 18.89 -4.34 2.30
N ALA A 94 19.81 -3.83 3.12
CA ALA A 94 20.60 -2.66 2.73
C ALA A 94 21.51 -2.98 1.55
N LEU A 95 21.29 -2.32 0.42
CA LEU A 95 22.16 -2.35 -0.76
C LEU A 95 23.25 -1.28 -0.67
N SER A 96 22.97 -0.20 0.05
CA SER A 96 23.89 0.89 0.35
C SER A 96 23.46 1.60 1.63
N ASP A 97 24.22 2.60 2.07
CA ASP A 97 23.89 3.42 3.24
C ASP A 97 22.51 4.11 3.15
N ARG A 98 21.95 4.28 1.96
CA ARG A 98 20.72 5.04 1.71
C ARG A 98 19.67 4.26 0.93
N THR A 99 19.93 3.01 0.55
CA THR A 99 19.04 2.25 -0.33
C THR A 99 18.87 0.83 0.17
N ASP A 100 17.63 0.43 0.34
CA ASP A 100 17.23 -0.94 0.63
C ASP A 100 16.64 -1.63 -0.61
N LEU A 101 17.01 -2.89 -0.82
CA LEU A 101 16.16 -3.84 -1.53
C LEU A 101 14.92 -4.10 -0.67
N LEU A 102 13.76 -4.02 -1.25
CA LEU A 102 12.49 -4.26 -0.58
C LEU A 102 11.74 -5.39 -1.28
N THR A 103 11.38 -6.43 -0.53
CA THR A 103 10.53 -7.52 -1.01
C THR A 103 9.33 -7.65 -0.08
N ARG A 104 8.14 -7.79 -0.62
CA ARG A 104 6.89 -7.90 0.15
C ARG A 104 6.01 -9.02 -0.37
N VAL A 105 5.37 -9.73 0.54
CA VAL A 105 4.31 -10.71 0.25
C VAL A 105 3.10 -10.37 1.08
N ALA A 106 1.95 -10.31 0.45
CA ALA A 106 0.69 -9.99 1.12
C ALA A 106 -0.43 -10.95 0.72
N TYR A 107 -1.30 -11.21 1.67
CA TYR A 107 -2.66 -11.65 1.41
C TYR A 107 -3.55 -10.42 1.25
N GLN A 108 -4.50 -10.49 0.32
CA GLN A 108 -5.38 -9.36 0.00
C GLN A 108 -6.79 -9.83 -0.29
N ASN A 109 -7.74 -8.92 -0.07
CA ASN A 109 -9.14 -9.16 -0.37
C ASN A 109 -9.76 -7.88 -0.93
N ILE A 110 -10.64 -8.04 -1.87
CA ILE A 110 -11.45 -6.97 -2.44
C ILE A 110 -12.92 -7.36 -2.34
N ASP A 111 -13.75 -6.46 -1.85
CA ASP A 111 -15.20 -6.61 -1.70
C ASP A 111 -15.90 -5.49 -2.49
N PHE A 112 -16.72 -5.88 -3.43
CA PHE A 112 -17.55 -4.98 -4.26
C PHE A 112 -18.98 -4.83 -3.71
N GLY A 113 -19.23 -5.32 -2.50
CA GLY A 113 -20.54 -5.36 -1.89
C GLY A 113 -21.43 -6.50 -2.43
N GLN A 114 -22.61 -6.66 -1.81
CA GLN A 114 -23.62 -7.67 -2.19
C GLN A 114 -23.10 -9.13 -2.19
N GLY A 115 -22.05 -9.43 -1.40
CA GLY A 115 -21.48 -10.77 -1.32
C GLY A 115 -20.55 -11.12 -2.48
N ILE A 116 -20.13 -10.13 -3.27
CA ILE A 116 -19.12 -10.30 -4.32
C ILE A 116 -17.77 -9.86 -3.75
N ASP A 117 -17.00 -10.84 -3.33
CA ASP A 117 -15.64 -10.63 -2.81
C ASP A 117 -14.64 -11.55 -3.50
N ALA A 118 -13.40 -11.16 -3.56
CA ALA A 118 -12.31 -11.99 -4.04
C ALA A 118 -11.09 -11.84 -3.15
N SER A 119 -10.48 -12.97 -2.82
CA SER A 119 -9.25 -13.02 -2.06
C SER A 119 -8.09 -13.43 -2.95
N GLY A 120 -6.89 -13.01 -2.58
CA GLY A 120 -5.72 -13.32 -3.36
C GLY A 120 -4.42 -13.03 -2.61
N TYR A 121 -3.36 -12.96 -3.37
CA TYR A 121 -2.04 -12.62 -2.87
C TYR A 121 -1.32 -11.65 -3.81
N ALA A 122 -0.39 -10.91 -3.25
CA ALA A 122 0.50 -10.05 -4.00
C ALA A 122 1.96 -10.27 -3.58
N VAL A 123 2.86 -10.15 -4.53
CA VAL A 123 4.31 -10.16 -4.31
C VAL A 123 4.89 -8.92 -4.95
N GLU A 124 5.75 -8.22 -4.24
CA GLU A 124 6.44 -7.02 -4.71
C GLU A 124 7.93 -7.13 -4.47
N VAL A 125 8.71 -6.62 -5.40
CA VAL A 125 10.17 -6.48 -5.26
C VAL A 125 10.62 -5.18 -5.89
N GLY A 126 11.60 -4.52 -5.27
CA GLY A 126 12.18 -3.29 -5.80
C GLY A 126 13.11 -2.62 -4.80
N ALA A 127 13.24 -1.30 -4.90
CA ALA A 127 14.13 -0.53 -4.06
C ALA A 127 13.42 0.64 -3.39
N ARG A 128 13.84 0.96 -2.16
CA ARG A 128 13.47 2.16 -1.41
C ARG A 128 14.73 2.90 -1.02
N SER A 129 14.77 4.20 -1.25
CA SER A 129 15.97 5.01 -1.04
C SER A 129 15.68 6.35 -0.38
N ALA A 130 16.56 6.78 0.51
CA ALA A 130 16.63 8.15 0.99
C ALA A 130 17.36 9.00 -0.07
N LEU A 131 16.60 9.56 -1.01
CA LEU A 131 17.12 10.36 -2.13
C LEU A 131 17.78 11.65 -1.67
N LEU A 132 17.15 12.30 -0.70
CA LEU A 132 17.61 13.50 0.00
C LEU A 132 17.33 13.36 1.50
N PRO A 133 17.91 14.18 2.38
CA PRO A 133 17.59 14.13 3.82
C PRO A 133 16.09 14.23 4.13
N ALA A 134 15.34 15.00 3.33
CA ALA A 134 13.89 15.17 3.48
C ALA A 134 13.05 14.37 2.49
N LEU A 135 13.66 13.65 1.53
CA LEU A 135 12.94 12.97 0.46
C LEU A 135 13.31 11.51 0.39
N GLU A 136 12.33 10.64 0.58
CA GLU A 136 12.42 9.23 0.25
C GLU A 136 11.65 8.92 -1.03
N GLY A 137 12.11 7.90 -1.76
CA GLY A 137 11.39 7.36 -2.90
C GLY A 137 11.47 5.84 -2.94
N TYR A 138 10.53 5.21 -3.61
CA TYR A 138 10.59 3.79 -3.90
C TYR A 138 10.02 3.46 -5.28
N ALA A 139 10.53 2.38 -5.84
CA ALA A 139 10.04 1.79 -7.08
C ALA A 139 9.95 0.28 -6.89
N LEU A 140 8.77 -0.29 -7.12
CA LEU A 140 8.50 -1.71 -6.97
C LEU A 140 7.87 -2.26 -8.24
N ALA A 141 8.28 -3.48 -8.63
CA ALA A 141 7.55 -4.33 -9.54
C ALA A 141 6.75 -5.33 -8.73
N GLY A 142 5.52 -5.59 -9.11
CA GLY A 142 4.64 -6.49 -8.39
C GLY A 142 3.83 -7.40 -9.30
N TYR A 143 3.35 -8.45 -8.70
CA TYR A 143 2.39 -9.38 -9.28
C TYR A 143 1.29 -9.62 -8.27
N GLU A 144 0.05 -9.57 -8.72
CA GLU A 144 -1.10 -9.88 -7.90
C GLU A 144 -2.00 -10.92 -8.58
N HIS A 145 -2.58 -11.74 -7.75
CA HIS A 145 -3.53 -12.77 -8.14
C HIS A 145 -4.73 -12.70 -7.23
N TYR A 146 -5.91 -12.72 -7.82
CA TYR A 146 -7.18 -12.88 -7.13
C TYR A 146 -7.85 -14.19 -7.58
N GLY A 147 -8.59 -14.82 -6.69
CA GLY A 147 -9.46 -15.94 -7.04
C GLY A 147 -10.72 -15.50 -7.77
N ARG A 148 -11.63 -16.47 -7.99
CA ARG A 148 -12.98 -16.24 -8.58
C ARG A 148 -12.98 -15.64 -9.98
N GLY A 149 -11.95 -15.93 -10.79
CA GLY A 149 -11.94 -15.54 -12.20
C GLY A 149 -11.53 -14.10 -12.47
N ILE A 150 -10.96 -13.41 -11.48
CA ILE A 150 -10.26 -12.15 -11.70
C ILE A 150 -8.86 -12.48 -12.21
N ASP A 151 -8.46 -11.85 -13.30
CA ASP A 151 -7.18 -12.08 -13.92
C ASP A 151 -6.02 -11.67 -13.01
N SER A 152 -4.92 -12.39 -13.18
CA SER A 152 -3.67 -12.07 -12.48
C SER A 152 -2.90 -11.01 -13.24
N GLU A 153 -2.35 -10.04 -12.53
CA GLU A 153 -1.74 -8.88 -13.18
C GLU A 153 -0.37 -8.54 -12.63
N PHE A 154 0.49 -8.06 -13.53
CA PHE A 154 1.71 -7.38 -13.17
C PHE A 154 1.46 -5.89 -13.02
N TYR A 155 2.18 -5.27 -12.11
CA TYR A 155 2.11 -3.82 -11.90
C TYR A 155 3.46 -3.22 -11.52
N GLY A 156 3.59 -1.93 -11.76
CA GLY A 156 4.64 -1.10 -11.20
C GLY A 156 4.07 -0.17 -10.14
N ARG A 157 4.81 0.07 -9.05
CA ARG A 157 4.45 1.07 -8.04
C ARG A 157 5.60 2.02 -7.82
N LEU A 158 5.33 3.31 -7.93
CA LEU A 158 6.27 4.38 -7.64
C LEU A 158 5.71 5.23 -6.52
N GLY A 159 6.52 5.53 -5.53
CA GLY A 159 6.08 6.37 -4.43
C GLY A 159 7.19 7.24 -3.88
N ALA A 160 6.78 8.29 -3.18
CA ALA A 160 7.66 9.22 -2.51
C ALA A 160 7.08 9.69 -1.18
N GLN A 161 7.96 10.10 -0.27
CA GLN A 161 7.62 10.77 0.97
C GLN A 161 8.48 12.02 1.13
N TRP A 162 7.84 13.15 1.39
CA TRP A 162 8.52 14.37 1.81
C TRP A 162 8.39 14.51 3.33
N LYS A 163 9.51 14.59 4.04
CA LYS A 163 9.58 14.73 5.49
C LYS A 163 9.69 16.21 5.87
N PHE A 164 8.79 16.68 6.71
CA PHE A 164 8.89 18.01 7.33
C PHE A 164 9.79 17.99 8.57
N ASN A 165 9.82 16.85 9.25
CA ASN A 165 10.70 16.52 10.36
C ASN A 165 10.93 14.99 10.41
N PRO A 166 11.76 14.45 11.33
CA PRO A 166 12.03 13.01 11.39
C PRO A 166 10.80 12.10 11.49
N ASN A 167 9.73 12.59 12.10
CA ASN A 167 8.54 11.79 12.40
C ASN A 167 7.35 12.09 11.50
N PHE A 168 7.27 13.27 10.88
CA PHE A 168 6.09 13.70 10.15
C PHE A 168 6.40 14.16 8.73
N GLY A 169 5.58 13.76 7.78
CA GLY A 169 5.69 14.11 6.38
C GLY A 169 4.40 13.87 5.59
N VAL A 170 4.50 14.00 4.30
CA VAL A 170 3.47 13.63 3.32
C VAL A 170 4.02 12.54 2.43
N ALA A 171 3.22 11.52 2.21
CA ALA A 171 3.56 10.41 1.31
C ALA A 171 2.52 10.32 0.19
N GLY A 172 2.97 9.80 -0.95
CA GLY A 172 2.10 9.49 -2.06
C GLY A 172 2.70 8.41 -2.95
N ASP A 173 1.86 7.69 -3.64
CA ASP A 173 2.27 6.70 -4.63
C ASP A 173 1.27 6.56 -5.77
N VAL A 174 1.77 6.01 -6.87
CA VAL A 174 0.99 5.56 -8.00
C VAL A 174 1.31 4.10 -8.29
N LYS A 175 0.28 3.29 -8.49
CA LYS A 175 0.35 1.90 -8.95
C LYS A 175 -0.21 1.84 -10.36
N LEU A 176 0.61 1.40 -11.29
CA LEU A 176 0.29 1.22 -12.70
C LEU A 176 0.13 -0.27 -12.97
N ILE A 177 -1.06 -0.71 -13.31
CA ILE A 177 -1.40 -2.11 -13.52
C ILE A 177 -1.37 -2.40 -15.02
N LYS A 178 -0.84 -3.56 -15.36
CA LYS A 178 -0.86 -4.02 -16.76
C LYS A 178 -2.32 -4.18 -17.19
N GLY A 179 -2.72 -3.49 -18.23
CA GLY A 179 -4.15 -3.44 -18.65
C GLY A 179 -4.68 -2.01 -18.70
N GLY A 180 -3.99 -1.08 -18.04
CA GLY A 180 -4.35 0.35 -18.09
C GLY A 180 -4.87 0.91 -16.77
N ASP A 181 -5.14 0.05 -15.79
CA ASP A 181 -5.62 0.51 -14.48
C ASP A 181 -4.55 1.30 -13.73
N VAL A 182 -4.97 2.38 -13.12
CA VAL A 182 -4.12 3.27 -12.31
C VAL A 182 -4.75 3.47 -10.95
N GLN A 183 -3.96 3.31 -9.90
CA GLN A 183 -4.36 3.63 -8.52
C GLN A 183 -3.35 4.61 -7.94
N TRP A 184 -3.80 5.59 -7.18
CA TRP A 184 -2.91 6.52 -6.51
C TRP A 184 -3.40 6.88 -5.11
N PHE A 185 -2.47 7.33 -4.30
CA PHE A 185 -2.69 7.71 -2.92
C PHE A 185 -1.87 8.95 -2.58
N VAL A 186 -2.41 9.81 -1.74
CA VAL A 186 -1.67 10.90 -1.09
C VAL A 186 -2.21 11.16 0.31
N GLY A 187 -1.31 11.34 1.27
CA GLY A 187 -1.73 11.65 2.63
C GLY A 187 -0.57 11.91 3.59
N PRO A 188 -0.87 12.43 4.79
CA PRO A 188 0.10 12.56 5.86
C PRO A 188 0.61 11.18 6.31
N ARG A 189 1.90 11.17 6.69
CA ARG A 189 2.59 10.01 7.29
C ARG A 189 3.25 10.42 8.59
N LEU A 190 3.04 9.60 9.62
CA LEU A 190 3.77 9.61 10.87
C LEU A 190 4.71 8.40 10.90
N SER A 191 6.00 8.64 11.17
CA SER A 191 7.04 7.61 11.26
C SER A 191 7.74 7.70 12.62
N TRP A 192 8.25 6.57 13.15
CA TRP A 192 8.98 6.53 14.42
C TRP A 192 10.09 5.50 14.42
#